data_88d3052c4c162340c6d03ad94904542e
#
_entry.id   88d3052c4c162340c6d03ad94904542e
#
_cell.length_a   1.000
_cell.length_b   1.000
_cell.length_c   1.000
_cell.angle_alpha   90.00
_cell.angle_beta   90.00
_cell.angle_gamma   90.00
#
_symmetry.space_group_name_H-M   'P 1'
#
loop_
_entity.id
_entity.type
_entity.pdbx_description
1 polymer ?
#
loop_
_entity_poly.entity_id
_entity_poly.type
_entity_poly.pdbx_seq_one_letter_code
_entity_poly.pdbx_strand_id
1 'polypeptide(L)'
;MPTPRPARTLVRGKQWTARKSVDTAKFEAIAGAILASLDAGPIAFGELSARVERLLPRFDGSVSWYTITCVRELEVRGQVVRQEKPVRYHLSGR
;
A
#
# COMPACT_ATOMS: atom_id res chain seq x y z
N MET A 1 -4.32 -19.93 27.91
CA MET A 1 -4.41 -18.59 27.29
C MET A 1 -5.08 -18.70 25.94
N PRO A 2 -6.07 -17.86 25.64
CA PRO A 2 -6.65 -17.90 24.31
C PRO A 2 -5.61 -17.48 23.28
N THR A 3 -5.63 -18.15 22.12
CA THR A 3 -4.78 -17.76 20.99
C THR A 3 -5.19 -16.38 20.54
N PRO A 4 -4.27 -15.40 20.45
CA PRO A 4 -4.64 -14.08 19.96
C PRO A 4 -5.15 -14.17 18.52
N ARG A 5 -6.21 -13.44 18.22
CA ARG A 5 -6.70 -13.36 16.86
C ARG A 5 -5.64 -12.65 16.00
N PRO A 6 -5.46 -13.07 14.72
CA PRO A 6 -4.59 -12.32 13.83
C PRO A 6 -5.02 -10.85 13.78
N ALA A 7 -4.08 -9.94 13.90
CA ALA A 7 -4.37 -8.54 13.81
C ALA A 7 -4.84 -8.20 12.39
N ARG A 8 -5.91 -7.42 12.28
CA ARG A 8 -6.49 -7.00 11.01
C ARG A 8 -6.43 -5.49 10.90
N THR A 9 -6.11 -5.00 9.72
CA THR A 9 -6.05 -3.56 9.42
C THR A 9 -7.20 -3.22 8.47
N LEU A 10 -7.97 -2.20 8.84
CA LEU A 10 -9.02 -1.68 7.98
C LEU A 10 -8.39 -0.81 6.89
N VAL A 11 -8.68 -1.13 5.63
CA VAL A 11 -8.23 -0.34 4.49
C VAL A 11 -9.42 0.35 3.86
N ARG A 12 -9.23 1.64 3.59
CA ARG A 12 -10.24 2.51 3.02
C ARG A 12 -9.68 3.10 1.72
N GLY A 13 -10.39 3.50 0.82
CA GLY A 13 -9.94 4.25 -0.33
C GLY A 13 -10.79 5.50 -0.42
N LYS A 14 -10.24 6.61 -0.85
CA LYS A 14 -10.98 7.87 -0.92
C LYS A 14 -12.26 7.77 -1.73
N GLN A 15 -12.29 6.90 -2.73
CA GLN A 15 -13.43 6.72 -3.62
C GLN A 15 -14.18 5.41 -3.38
N TRP A 16 -13.81 4.66 -2.34
CA TRP A 16 -14.46 3.39 -2.03
C TRP A 16 -15.64 3.60 -1.09
N THR A 17 -16.76 3.00 -1.43
CA THR A 17 -17.93 2.98 -0.55
C THR A 17 -17.86 1.85 0.45
N ALA A 18 -17.11 0.78 0.15
CA ALA A 18 -16.96 -0.38 1.03
C ALA A 18 -15.58 -0.38 1.67
N ARG A 19 -15.51 -0.76 2.93
CA ARG A 19 -14.26 -0.93 3.66
C ARG A 19 -13.84 -2.38 3.58
N LYS A 20 -12.53 -2.61 3.51
CA LYS A 20 -11.94 -3.95 3.51
C LYS A 20 -10.99 -4.09 4.68
N SER A 21 -10.83 -5.30 5.18
CA SER A 21 -9.80 -5.55 6.18
C SER A 21 -8.78 -6.54 5.62
N VAL A 22 -7.53 -6.32 5.97
CA VAL A 22 -6.41 -7.17 5.55
C VAL A 22 -5.58 -7.55 6.76
N ASP A 23 -4.81 -8.62 6.65
CA ASP A 23 -3.87 -9.00 7.69
C ASP A 23 -2.89 -7.88 7.95
N THR A 24 -2.74 -7.47 9.22
CA THR A 24 -1.89 -6.33 9.59
C THR A 24 -0.43 -6.55 9.20
N ALA A 25 0.10 -7.77 9.37
CA ALA A 25 1.48 -8.06 9.00
C ALA A 25 1.70 -7.87 7.49
N LYS A 26 0.73 -8.31 6.68
CA LYS A 26 0.79 -8.11 5.22
C LYS A 26 0.65 -6.63 4.86
N PHE A 27 -0.27 -5.91 5.51
CA PHE A 27 -0.42 -4.48 5.30
C PHE A 27 0.89 -3.75 5.61
N GLU A 28 1.50 -4.02 6.75
CA GLU A 28 2.74 -3.36 7.15
C GLU A 28 3.89 -3.66 6.20
N ALA A 29 4.01 -4.90 5.74
CA ALA A 29 5.05 -5.28 4.79
C ALA A 29 4.89 -4.53 3.47
N ILE A 30 3.69 -4.51 2.92
CA ILE A 30 3.41 -3.83 1.65
C ILE A 30 3.52 -2.31 1.82
N ALA A 31 2.96 -1.74 2.89
CA ALA A 31 3.05 -0.30 3.15
C ALA A 31 4.52 0.16 3.29
N GLY A 32 5.31 -0.60 4.03
CA GLY A 32 6.74 -0.31 4.17
C GLY A 32 7.47 -0.33 2.83
N ALA A 33 7.19 -1.32 1.99
CA ALA A 33 7.78 -1.42 0.66
C ALA A 33 7.33 -0.28 -0.26
N ILE A 34 6.06 0.13 -0.18
CA ILE A 34 5.54 1.28 -0.93
C ILE A 34 6.29 2.55 -0.52
N LEU A 35 6.37 2.84 0.76
CA LEU A 35 7.01 4.06 1.25
C LEU A 35 8.49 4.08 0.90
N ALA A 36 9.18 2.95 1.02
CA ALA A 36 10.59 2.84 0.62
C ALA A 36 10.76 3.07 -0.89
N SER A 37 9.87 2.52 -1.70
CA SER A 37 9.92 2.71 -3.15
C SER A 37 9.70 4.16 -3.56
N LEU A 38 8.79 4.86 -2.88
CA LEU A 38 8.46 6.26 -3.18
C LEU A 38 9.50 7.25 -2.66
N ASP A 39 10.43 6.81 -1.84
CA ASP A 39 11.50 7.67 -1.33
C ASP A 39 12.35 8.25 -2.46
N ALA A 40 12.45 7.55 -3.57
CA ALA A 40 13.20 7.99 -4.75
C ALA A 40 12.46 9.04 -5.61
N GLY A 41 11.19 9.31 -5.34
CA GLY A 41 10.39 10.28 -6.08
C GLY A 41 9.08 9.71 -6.60
N PRO A 42 8.32 10.51 -7.39
CA PRO A 42 7.04 10.04 -7.92
C PRO A 42 7.18 8.84 -8.85
N ILE A 43 6.29 7.86 -8.69
CA ILE A 43 6.34 6.60 -9.44
C ILE A 43 4.92 6.26 -9.94
N ALA A 44 4.83 5.81 -11.20
CA ALA A 44 3.59 5.28 -11.76
C ALA A 44 3.24 3.95 -11.07
N PHE A 45 1.95 3.63 -10.99
CA PHE A 45 1.51 2.44 -10.25
C PHE A 45 2.15 1.14 -10.74
N GLY A 46 2.26 0.93 -12.04
CA GLY A 46 2.86 -0.29 -12.58
C GLY A 46 4.29 -0.50 -12.13
N GLU A 47 5.09 0.56 -12.11
CA GLU A 47 6.46 0.50 -11.62
C GLU A 47 6.50 0.34 -10.10
N LEU A 48 5.59 0.99 -9.39
CA LEU A 48 5.49 0.85 -7.94
C LEU A 48 5.23 -0.60 -7.55
N SER A 49 4.24 -1.24 -8.20
CA SER A 49 3.93 -2.64 -7.95
C SER A 49 5.13 -3.56 -8.22
N ALA A 50 5.86 -3.30 -9.30
CA ALA A 50 7.06 -4.08 -9.64
C ALA A 50 8.17 -3.92 -8.58
N ARG A 51 8.34 -2.71 -8.06
CA ARG A 51 9.34 -2.45 -7.00
C ARG A 51 8.96 -3.13 -5.69
N VAL A 52 7.69 -3.07 -5.33
CA VAL A 52 7.18 -3.76 -4.14
C VAL A 52 7.41 -5.27 -4.26
N GLU A 53 7.12 -5.84 -5.43
CA GLU A 53 7.33 -7.25 -5.67
C GLU A 53 8.80 -7.64 -5.49
N ARG A 54 9.72 -6.83 -5.98
CA ARG A 54 11.17 -7.08 -5.81
C ARG A 54 11.61 -7.00 -4.36
N LEU A 55 11.01 -6.11 -3.57
CA LEU A 55 11.33 -5.97 -2.16
C LEU A 55 10.73 -7.09 -1.31
N LEU A 56 9.67 -7.73 -1.79
CA LEU A 56 8.95 -8.77 -1.06
C LEU A 56 8.81 -10.05 -1.91
N PRO A 57 9.95 -10.69 -2.29
CA PRO A 57 9.91 -11.82 -3.23
C PRO A 57 9.17 -13.06 -2.69
N ARG A 58 8.96 -13.14 -1.38
CA ARG A 58 8.25 -14.26 -0.74
C ARG A 58 6.88 -13.88 -0.21
N PHE A 59 6.35 -12.75 -0.66
CA PHE A 59 5.04 -12.32 -0.20
C PHE A 59 3.97 -13.34 -0.63
N ASP A 60 3.13 -13.73 0.31
CA ASP A 60 2.03 -14.66 0.06
C ASP A 60 0.78 -13.88 -0.32
N GLY A 61 0.43 -13.92 -1.57
CA GLY A 61 -0.74 -13.24 -2.11
C GLY A 61 -0.42 -12.42 -3.36
N SER A 62 -1.42 -11.76 -3.92
CA SER A 62 -1.26 -10.90 -5.07
C SER A 62 -0.61 -9.58 -4.66
N VAL A 63 0.65 -9.37 -5.02
CA VAL A 63 1.36 -8.13 -4.72
C VAL A 63 0.65 -6.94 -5.34
N SER A 64 0.19 -7.05 -6.58
CA SER A 64 -0.53 -5.96 -7.25
C SER A 64 -1.80 -5.56 -6.50
N TRP A 65 -2.60 -6.54 -6.08
CA TRP A 65 -3.83 -6.26 -5.34
C TRP A 65 -3.53 -5.59 -3.99
N TYR A 66 -2.54 -6.13 -3.25
CA TYR A 66 -2.16 -5.55 -1.97
C TYR A 66 -1.56 -4.16 -2.15
N THR A 67 -0.77 -3.94 -3.21
CA THR A 67 -0.15 -2.64 -3.46
C THR A 67 -1.21 -1.57 -3.72
N ILE A 68 -2.19 -1.84 -4.60
CA ILE A 68 -3.24 -0.84 -4.88
C ILE A 68 -4.11 -0.61 -3.65
N THR A 69 -4.43 -1.67 -2.91
CA THR A 69 -5.25 -1.58 -1.71
C THR A 69 -4.55 -0.77 -0.62
N CYS A 70 -3.29 -1.05 -0.38
CA CYS A 70 -2.51 -0.38 0.66
C CYS A 70 -2.17 1.06 0.29
N VAL A 71 -1.82 1.35 -0.97
CA VAL A 71 -1.51 2.72 -1.39
C VAL A 71 -2.73 3.64 -1.23
N ARG A 72 -3.92 3.12 -1.47
CA ARG A 72 -5.16 3.90 -1.25
C ARG A 72 -5.38 4.22 0.21
N GLU A 73 -5.09 3.28 1.11
CA GLU A 73 -5.15 3.54 2.54
C GLU A 73 -4.09 4.56 2.98
N LEU A 74 -2.88 4.48 2.44
CA LEU A 74 -1.83 5.44 2.72
C LEU A 74 -2.20 6.85 2.24
N GLU A 75 -2.94 6.96 1.13
CA GLU A 75 -3.54 8.23 0.68
C GLU A 75 -4.51 8.78 1.72
N VAL A 76 -5.41 7.94 2.23
CA VAL A 76 -6.39 8.34 3.26
C VAL A 76 -5.68 8.82 4.51
N ARG A 77 -4.58 8.17 4.89
CA ARG A 77 -3.77 8.55 6.06
C ARG A 77 -2.90 9.78 5.82
N GLY A 78 -2.85 10.29 4.60
CA GLY A 78 -2.03 11.46 4.27
C GLY A 78 -0.55 11.21 4.11
N GLN A 79 -0.12 9.94 4.01
CA GLN A 79 1.28 9.58 3.83
C GLN A 79 1.71 9.54 2.37
N VAL A 80 0.76 9.32 1.47
CA VAL A 80 0.99 9.23 0.03
C VAL A 80 0.00 10.15 -0.68
N VAL A 81 0.45 10.79 -1.74
CA VAL A 81 -0.37 11.65 -2.59
C VAL A 81 -0.44 11.04 -3.99
N ARG A 82 -1.64 11.01 -4.55
CA ARG A 82 -1.86 10.60 -5.93
C ARG A 82 -1.86 11.84 -6.82
N GLN A 83 -0.90 11.90 -7.73
CA GLN A 83 -0.80 12.96 -8.72
C GLN A 83 -1.51 12.51 -10.00
N GLU A 84 -2.22 13.41 -10.65
CA GLU A 84 -2.89 13.13 -11.91
C GLU A 84 -2.14 13.72 -13.10
N LYS A 85 -2.37 13.15 -14.28
CA LYS A 85 -1.92 13.63 -15.61
C LYS A 85 -0.41 13.73 -15.76
N PRO A 86 0.37 12.63 -15.75
CA PRO A 86 -0.06 11.24 -15.60
C PRO A 86 -0.24 10.85 -14.14
N VAL A 87 -0.93 9.73 -13.92
CA VAL A 87 -1.12 9.22 -12.56
C VAL A 87 0.19 8.69 -12.01
N ARG A 88 0.62 9.25 -10.88
CA ARG A 88 1.80 8.83 -10.14
C ARG A 88 1.52 8.97 -8.66
N TYR A 89 2.26 8.22 -7.87
CA TYR A 89 2.19 8.32 -6.41
C TYR A 89 3.50 8.87 -5.89
N HIS A 90 3.43 9.70 -4.86
CA HIS A 90 4.62 10.23 -4.19
C HIS A 90 4.35 10.40 -2.70
N LEU A 91 5.43 10.54 -1.92
CA LEU A 91 5.29 10.78 -0.49
C LEU A 91 4.72 12.18 -0.24
N SER A 92 3.86 12.28 0.79
CA SER A 92 3.33 13.55 1.24
C SER A 92 4.46 14.44 1.77
N GLY A 93 4.42 15.72 1.44
CA GLY A 93 5.44 16.68 1.89
C GLY A 93 6.69 16.74 1.02
N ARG A 94 6.69 16.08 -0.14
CA ARG A 94 7.82 16.09 -1.08
C ARG A 94 7.43 16.60 -2.44
#